data_9650c731fa229e88ccfb3974227c5c89
#
_entry.id   9650c731fa229e88ccfb3974227c5c89
#
_cell.length_a   1.000
_cell.length_b   1.000
_cell.length_c   1.000
_cell.angle_alpha   90.00
_cell.angle_beta   90.00
_cell.angle_gamma   90.00
#
_symmetry.space_group_name_H-M   'P 1'
#
loop_
_entity.id
_entity.type
_entity.pdbx_description
1 polymer ?
#
loop_
_entity_poly.entity_id
_entity_poly.type
_entity_poly.pdbx_seq_one_letter_code
_entity_poly.pdbx_strand_id
1 'polypeptide(L)'
;MNNLKIWNEVKRPPNNVLKKIDYGYLKGKSDINPQWRLMAMTQAFGVVGHGWTYRIVRTWSETGSDGQVMAFAEVAVKTKLDGEWGEEFYGTGGSTIVELSKGNLKSNDEGYKMAVTDALSVAFKAVGIAADIYLGCFDGSKYTKDIDSAYIDTDKMLKEATIKLNSATSLEELQTFAKQYAGTPIFDEVKSIGINIAKKLKGENQ
;
A
#
# COMPACT_ATOMS: atom_id res chain seq x y z
N MET A 1 4.90 -5.37 17.75
CA MET A 1 4.83 -4.31 16.71
C MET A 1 3.88 -4.80 15.61
N ASN A 2 2.87 -4.04 15.21
CA ASN A 2 1.99 -4.43 14.09
C ASN A 2 2.70 -4.05 12.77
N ASN A 3 3.37 -5.02 12.14
CA ASN A 3 4.16 -4.81 10.92
C ASN A 3 3.30 -4.34 9.72
N LEU A 4 1.97 -4.52 9.77
CA LEU A 4 1.05 -4.08 8.74
C LEU A 4 0.36 -2.73 9.04
N LYS A 5 0.73 -2.04 10.12
CA LYS A 5 0.10 -0.76 10.48
C LYS A 5 0.15 0.24 9.33
N ILE A 6 1.35 0.55 8.84
CA ILE A 6 1.55 1.48 7.72
C ILE A 6 0.85 0.99 6.45
N TRP A 7 1.03 -0.29 6.12
CA TRP A 7 0.36 -0.91 4.97
C TRP A 7 -1.16 -0.68 4.99
N ASN A 8 -1.80 -0.91 6.12
CA ASN A 8 -3.24 -0.74 6.27
C ASN A 8 -3.71 0.71 6.14
N GLU A 9 -2.87 1.66 6.52
CA GLU A 9 -3.17 3.10 6.40
C GLU A 9 -3.13 3.59 4.94
N VAL A 10 -2.24 3.00 4.09
CA VAL A 10 -1.94 3.53 2.75
C VAL A 10 -2.39 2.64 1.60
N LYS A 11 -2.88 1.42 1.87
CA LYS A 11 -3.24 0.43 0.84
C LYS A 11 -4.41 0.85 -0.02
N ARG A 12 -5.35 1.64 0.51
CA ARG A 12 -6.61 1.97 -0.15
C ARG A 12 -6.68 3.44 -0.56
N PRO A 13 -6.49 3.75 -1.86
CA PRO A 13 -6.65 5.11 -2.34
C PRO A 13 -8.15 5.52 -2.33
N PRO A 14 -8.47 6.78 -2.01
CA PRO A 14 -9.84 7.28 -2.15
C PRO A 14 -10.28 7.31 -3.61
N ASN A 15 -11.57 7.15 -3.86
CA ASN A 15 -12.13 7.07 -5.22
C ASN A 15 -11.84 8.31 -6.08
N ASN A 16 -11.78 9.49 -5.47
CA ASN A 16 -11.58 10.76 -6.17
C ASN A 16 -10.14 10.95 -6.72
N VAL A 17 -9.19 10.08 -6.34
CA VAL A 17 -7.82 10.11 -6.89
C VAL A 17 -7.60 9.06 -7.97
N LEU A 18 -8.65 8.32 -8.32
CA LEU A 18 -8.62 7.29 -9.34
C LEU A 18 -9.27 7.78 -10.63
N LYS A 19 -8.63 7.47 -11.75
CA LYS A 19 -9.17 7.69 -13.09
C LYS A 19 -9.15 6.38 -13.86
N LYS A 20 -10.28 6.00 -14.44
CA LYS A 20 -10.32 4.84 -15.36
C LYS A 20 -9.59 5.18 -16.65
N ILE A 21 -8.80 4.24 -17.13
CA ILE A 21 -8.12 4.34 -18.43
C ILE A 21 -9.09 3.80 -19.48
N ASP A 22 -9.48 4.66 -20.43
CA ASP A 22 -10.52 4.35 -21.41
C ASP A 22 -9.97 3.83 -22.76
N TYR A 23 -8.63 3.81 -22.93
CA TYR A 23 -7.99 3.48 -24.21
C TYR A 23 -6.74 2.60 -24.05
N GLY A 24 -6.28 2.04 -25.17
CA GLY A 24 -5.08 1.23 -25.24
C GLY A 24 -5.21 -0.11 -24.50
N TYR A 25 -4.11 -0.82 -24.35
CA TYR A 25 -4.05 -2.14 -23.71
C TYR A 25 -4.27 -2.08 -22.19
N LEU A 26 -4.22 -0.88 -21.59
CA LEU A 26 -4.53 -0.64 -20.18
C LEU A 26 -6.00 -0.29 -19.94
N LYS A 27 -6.85 -0.32 -21.00
CA LYS A 27 -8.29 -0.01 -20.89
C LYS A 27 -8.95 -0.79 -19.75
N GLY A 28 -9.72 -0.08 -18.94
CA GLY A 28 -10.40 -0.61 -17.75
C GLY A 28 -9.52 -0.69 -16.51
N LYS A 29 -8.22 -0.38 -16.59
CA LYS A 29 -7.35 -0.22 -15.42
C LYS A 29 -7.56 1.15 -14.77
N SER A 30 -7.25 1.23 -13.47
CA SER A 30 -7.28 2.49 -12.75
C SER A 30 -5.89 3.13 -12.79
N ASP A 31 -5.84 4.38 -13.21
CA ASP A 31 -4.70 5.26 -12.99
C ASP A 31 -4.86 5.96 -11.65
N ILE A 32 -3.79 6.05 -10.88
CA ILE A 32 -3.78 6.65 -9.56
C ILE A 32 -3.02 7.98 -9.65
N ASN A 33 -3.64 9.06 -9.22
CA ASN A 33 -2.99 10.38 -9.21
C ASN A 33 -1.63 10.29 -8.47
N PRO A 34 -0.50 10.60 -9.14
CA PRO A 34 0.81 10.51 -8.53
C PRO A 34 0.98 11.38 -7.29
N GLN A 35 0.32 12.55 -7.26
CA GLN A 35 0.38 13.45 -6.11
C GLN A 35 -0.24 12.83 -4.85
N TRP A 36 -1.28 12.01 -5.01
CA TRP A 36 -1.82 11.27 -3.87
C TRP A 36 -0.81 10.30 -3.26
N ARG A 37 0.01 9.63 -4.08
CA ARG A 37 1.06 8.73 -3.57
C ARG A 37 2.08 9.47 -2.71
N LEU A 38 2.47 10.69 -3.13
CA LEU A 38 3.36 11.55 -2.33
C LEU A 38 2.70 11.98 -1.01
N MET A 39 1.41 12.31 -1.06
CA MET A 39 0.63 12.65 0.14
C MET A 39 0.54 11.45 1.09
N ALA A 40 0.27 10.25 0.58
CA ALA A 40 0.20 9.03 1.39
C ALA A 40 1.56 8.70 2.06
N MET A 41 2.68 8.87 1.36
CA MET A 41 4.01 8.77 1.94
C MET A 41 4.23 9.79 3.06
N THR A 42 3.80 11.04 2.84
CA THR A 42 3.92 12.09 3.84
C THR A 42 3.02 11.83 5.06
N GLN A 43 1.82 11.29 4.84
CA GLN A 43 0.91 10.91 5.93
C GLN A 43 1.48 9.77 6.77
N ALA A 44 2.07 8.75 6.12
CA ALA A 44 2.58 7.56 6.80
C ALA A 44 3.92 7.79 7.52
N PHE A 45 4.82 8.57 6.92
CA PHE A 45 6.22 8.69 7.38
C PHE A 45 6.61 10.11 7.80
N GLY A 46 5.81 11.12 7.50
CA GLY A 46 6.16 12.53 7.72
C GLY A 46 6.63 13.23 6.45
N VAL A 47 7.09 14.48 6.59
CA VAL A 47 7.48 15.33 5.45
C VAL A 47 8.72 14.78 4.75
N VAL A 48 8.76 14.90 3.42
CA VAL A 48 9.94 14.53 2.62
C VAL A 48 11.21 15.27 3.11
N GLY A 49 12.32 14.54 3.21
CA GLY A 49 13.56 15.01 3.79
C GLY A 49 13.66 14.79 5.32
N HIS A 50 12.55 14.58 6.02
CA HIS A 50 12.50 14.34 7.47
C HIS A 50 11.97 12.94 7.83
N GLY A 51 10.85 12.52 7.24
CA GLY A 51 10.23 11.23 7.51
C GLY A 51 10.44 10.22 6.38
N TRP A 52 10.65 10.71 5.17
CA TRP A 52 11.07 9.92 4.03
C TRP A 52 11.89 10.77 3.08
N THR A 53 12.67 10.14 2.21
CA THR A 53 13.48 10.83 1.20
C THR A 53 13.68 9.93 0.00
N TYR A 54 14.09 10.51 -1.12
CA TYR A 54 14.49 9.76 -2.30
C TYR A 54 15.64 10.43 -3.02
N ARG A 55 16.34 9.65 -3.83
CA ARG A 55 17.34 10.14 -4.77
C ARG A 55 17.17 9.43 -6.13
N ILE A 56 17.49 10.11 -7.18
CA ILE A 56 17.61 9.51 -8.51
C ILE A 56 18.96 8.79 -8.55
N VAL A 57 18.93 7.48 -8.74
CA VAL A 57 20.13 6.65 -8.83
C VAL A 57 20.77 6.84 -10.21
N ARG A 58 19.95 6.72 -11.24
CA ARG A 58 20.35 6.93 -12.66
C ARG A 58 19.13 7.19 -13.52
N THR A 59 19.40 7.78 -14.68
CA THR A 59 18.48 7.85 -15.80
C THR A 59 19.20 7.37 -17.07
N TRP A 60 18.47 6.74 -17.97
CA TRP A 60 18.99 6.30 -19.27
C TRP A 60 17.89 6.30 -20.31
N SER A 61 18.25 6.11 -21.57
CA SER A 61 17.29 5.94 -22.66
C SER A 61 17.61 4.70 -23.47
N GLU A 62 16.56 4.11 -24.04
CA GLU A 62 16.65 2.98 -24.95
C GLU A 62 15.79 3.24 -26.19
N THR A 63 16.28 2.79 -27.33
CA THR A 63 15.55 2.91 -28.60
C THR A 63 14.90 1.57 -28.93
N GLY A 64 13.58 1.60 -29.13
CA GLY A 64 12.80 0.46 -29.57
C GLY A 64 13.03 0.16 -31.06
N SER A 65 12.61 -1.04 -31.48
CA SER A 65 12.74 -1.52 -32.87
C SER A 65 11.95 -0.68 -33.88
N ASP A 66 10.99 0.09 -33.44
CA ASP A 66 10.13 0.98 -34.23
C ASP A 66 10.66 2.42 -34.29
N GLY A 67 11.86 2.69 -33.74
CA GLY A 67 12.48 4.01 -33.67
C GLY A 67 11.96 4.89 -32.55
N GLN A 68 11.01 4.42 -31.74
CA GLN A 68 10.61 5.12 -30.54
C GLN A 68 11.72 5.10 -29.49
N VAL A 69 11.88 6.17 -28.75
CA VAL A 69 12.87 6.26 -27.64
C VAL A 69 12.14 6.38 -26.32
N MET A 70 12.53 5.54 -25.38
CA MET A 70 12.01 5.54 -24.02
C MET A 70 13.08 6.03 -23.06
N ALA A 71 12.68 6.90 -22.13
CA ALA A 71 13.46 7.27 -20.97
C ALA A 71 13.11 6.34 -19.80
N PHE A 72 14.11 5.98 -19.04
CA PHE A 72 14.00 5.24 -17.80
C PHE A 72 14.65 6.01 -16.67
N ALA A 73 14.13 5.78 -15.47
CA ALA A 73 14.71 6.27 -14.22
C ALA A 73 14.72 5.16 -13.18
N GLU A 74 15.76 5.12 -12.38
CA GLU A 74 15.85 4.32 -11.17
C GLU A 74 15.96 5.27 -9.99
N VAL A 75 15.11 5.06 -8.99
CA VAL A 75 15.10 5.84 -7.75
C VAL A 75 15.36 4.92 -6.55
N ALA A 76 16.03 5.48 -5.54
CA ALA A 76 16.15 4.88 -4.22
C ALA A 76 15.34 5.71 -3.23
N VAL A 77 14.57 5.04 -2.39
CA VAL A 77 13.72 5.66 -1.37
C VAL A 77 14.15 5.16 0.00
N LYS A 78 14.13 6.03 1.00
CA LYS A 78 14.29 5.71 2.42
C LYS A 78 13.13 6.23 3.22
N THR A 79 12.74 5.50 4.26
CA THR A 79 11.73 5.91 5.22
C THR A 79 12.30 5.91 6.63
N LYS A 80 11.69 6.70 7.50
CA LYS A 80 12.06 6.81 8.91
C LYS A 80 10.94 6.28 9.78
N LEU A 81 11.23 5.30 10.63
CA LEU A 81 10.30 4.73 11.60
C LEU A 81 10.91 4.80 13.00
N ASP A 82 10.12 5.17 13.99
CA ASP A 82 10.52 5.26 15.39
C ASP A 82 11.82 6.05 15.60
N GLY A 83 12.06 7.07 14.73
CA GLY A 83 13.23 7.92 14.79
C GLY A 83 14.44 7.42 13.99
N GLU A 84 14.42 6.22 13.46
CA GLU A 84 15.54 5.60 12.73
C GLU A 84 15.27 5.50 11.23
N TRP A 85 16.31 5.73 10.41
CA TRP A 85 16.26 5.55 8.98
C TRP A 85 16.41 4.07 8.62
N GLY A 86 15.48 3.57 7.80
CA GLY A 86 15.59 2.25 7.20
C GLY A 86 16.58 2.18 6.04
N GLU A 87 16.72 0.99 5.46
CA GLU A 87 17.50 0.75 4.25
C GLU A 87 16.80 1.31 3.00
N GLU A 88 17.59 1.51 1.93
CA GLU A 88 17.06 1.94 0.64
C GLU A 88 16.25 0.84 -0.02
N PHE A 89 15.10 1.21 -0.57
CA PHE A 89 14.34 0.36 -1.49
C PHE A 89 14.14 1.07 -2.82
N TYR A 90 14.03 0.32 -3.90
CA TYR A 90 14.22 0.83 -5.25
C TYR A 90 12.96 0.70 -6.10
N GLY A 91 12.84 1.60 -7.08
CA GLY A 91 11.85 1.49 -8.14
C GLY A 91 12.45 1.93 -9.47
N THR A 92 12.05 1.24 -10.53
CA THR A 92 12.38 1.60 -11.91
C THR A 92 11.11 1.96 -12.64
N GLY A 93 11.11 3.07 -13.35
CA GLY A 93 9.98 3.53 -14.14
C GLY A 93 10.43 4.02 -15.51
N GLY A 94 9.48 4.11 -16.43
CA GLY A 94 9.77 4.52 -17.80
C GLY A 94 8.67 5.39 -18.41
N SER A 95 9.06 6.13 -19.45
CA SER A 95 8.15 6.93 -20.27
C SER A 95 8.72 7.12 -21.67
N THR A 96 7.85 7.29 -22.66
CA THR A 96 8.26 7.58 -24.04
C THR A 96 8.69 9.03 -24.17
N ILE A 97 9.90 9.27 -24.71
CA ILE A 97 10.43 10.61 -25.04
C ILE A 97 10.43 10.91 -26.52
N VAL A 98 10.43 9.87 -27.38
CA VAL A 98 10.18 10.02 -28.82
C VAL A 98 9.16 8.98 -29.23
N GLU A 99 8.00 9.40 -29.64
CA GLU A 99 6.90 8.56 -30.12
C GLU A 99 6.68 8.70 -31.62
N LEU A 100 6.24 7.62 -32.26
CA LEU A 100 5.74 7.68 -33.63
C LEU A 100 4.26 8.05 -33.63
N SER A 101 3.93 9.26 -34.08
CA SER A 101 2.57 9.74 -34.15
C SER A 101 2.21 10.10 -35.60
N LYS A 102 1.22 9.40 -36.16
CA LYS A 102 0.75 9.59 -37.55
C LYS A 102 1.88 9.59 -38.60
N GLY A 103 2.86 8.68 -38.43
CA GLY A 103 3.99 8.54 -39.32
C GLY A 103 5.13 9.55 -39.09
N ASN A 104 5.05 10.42 -38.10
CA ASN A 104 6.11 11.36 -37.75
C ASN A 104 6.61 11.11 -36.33
N LEU A 105 7.91 11.29 -36.13
CA LEU A 105 8.50 11.26 -34.78
C LEU A 105 8.18 12.57 -34.05
N LYS A 106 7.67 12.45 -32.83
CA LYS A 106 7.35 13.57 -31.96
C LYS A 106 8.10 13.43 -30.64
N SER A 107 8.83 14.46 -30.25
CA SER A 107 9.56 14.51 -28.98
C SER A 107 8.65 14.96 -27.84
N ASN A 108 8.87 14.38 -26.66
CA ASN A 108 8.23 14.71 -25.40
C ASN A 108 9.33 15.14 -24.40
N ASP A 109 9.38 16.42 -24.04
CA ASP A 109 10.34 16.99 -23.09
C ASP A 109 10.04 16.63 -21.62
N GLU A 110 8.82 16.15 -21.33
CA GLU A 110 8.40 15.67 -20.01
C GLU A 110 8.86 14.23 -19.69
N GLY A 111 9.37 13.49 -20.69
CA GLY A 111 9.57 12.04 -20.59
C GLY A 111 10.41 11.61 -19.39
N TYR A 112 11.53 12.28 -19.10
CA TYR A 112 12.34 11.95 -17.91
C TYR A 112 11.65 12.27 -16.60
N LYS A 113 10.88 13.33 -16.53
CA LYS A 113 10.06 13.66 -15.33
C LYS A 113 8.99 12.60 -15.10
N MET A 114 8.36 12.14 -16.18
CA MET A 114 7.37 11.07 -16.13
C MET A 114 8.01 9.75 -15.69
N ALA A 115 9.21 9.41 -16.21
CA ALA A 115 9.95 8.21 -15.83
C ALA A 115 10.31 8.21 -14.32
N VAL A 116 10.75 9.35 -13.78
CA VAL A 116 11.02 9.50 -12.32
C VAL A 116 9.74 9.34 -11.51
N THR A 117 8.62 9.93 -11.96
CA THR A 117 7.32 9.79 -11.27
C THR A 117 6.82 8.34 -11.27
N ASP A 118 7.01 7.63 -12.37
CA ASP A 118 6.68 6.22 -12.48
C ASP A 118 7.59 5.37 -11.57
N ALA A 119 8.90 5.64 -11.57
CA ALA A 119 9.86 4.97 -10.70
C ALA A 119 9.50 5.10 -9.21
N LEU A 120 9.12 6.32 -8.75
CA LEU A 120 8.62 6.54 -7.40
C LEU A 120 7.35 5.75 -7.13
N SER A 121 6.42 5.70 -8.10
CA SER A 121 5.19 4.94 -8.00
C SER A 121 5.45 3.44 -7.84
N VAL A 122 6.48 2.92 -8.49
CA VAL A 122 6.92 1.52 -8.37
C VAL A 122 7.56 1.28 -7.01
N ALA A 123 8.48 2.15 -6.56
CA ALA A 123 9.11 2.02 -5.25
C ALA A 123 8.07 2.03 -4.11
N PHE A 124 7.10 2.92 -4.15
CA PHE A 124 6.08 3.06 -3.10
C PHE A 124 5.18 1.83 -2.91
N LYS A 125 5.10 0.93 -3.91
CA LYS A 125 4.40 -0.36 -3.76
C LYS A 125 5.03 -1.22 -2.65
N ALA A 126 6.34 -1.10 -2.44
CA ALA A 126 7.04 -1.87 -1.42
C ALA A 126 6.58 -1.55 0.01
N VAL A 127 6.06 -0.35 0.25
CA VAL A 127 5.49 0.06 1.54
C VAL A 127 3.95 0.02 1.57
N GLY A 128 3.32 -0.55 0.53
CA GLY A 128 1.88 -0.80 0.48
C GLY A 128 1.04 0.31 -0.13
N ILE A 129 1.63 1.37 -0.69
CA ILE A 129 0.86 2.46 -1.31
C ILE A 129 -0.05 1.92 -2.42
N ALA A 130 -1.36 2.10 -2.26
CA ALA A 130 -2.41 1.64 -3.18
C ALA A 130 -2.42 0.12 -3.41
N ALA A 131 -1.97 -0.67 -2.44
CA ALA A 131 -1.86 -2.13 -2.57
C ALA A 131 -3.19 -2.79 -2.98
N ASP A 132 -4.34 -2.32 -2.50
CA ASP A 132 -5.66 -2.84 -2.84
C ASP A 132 -5.95 -2.81 -4.35
N ILE A 133 -5.44 -1.79 -5.08
CA ILE A 133 -5.57 -1.72 -6.54
C ILE A 133 -4.76 -2.85 -7.21
N TYR A 134 -3.51 -3.05 -6.77
CA TYR A 134 -2.62 -4.06 -7.35
C TYR A 134 -3.00 -5.48 -6.98
N LEU A 135 -3.59 -5.67 -5.80
CA LEU A 135 -4.15 -6.94 -5.34
C LEU A 135 -5.52 -7.25 -5.96
N GLY A 136 -6.14 -6.30 -6.68
CA GLY A 136 -7.47 -6.48 -7.25
C GLY A 136 -8.61 -6.41 -6.23
N CYS A 137 -8.32 -5.94 -5.01
CA CYS A 137 -9.30 -5.87 -3.91
C CYS A 137 -10.15 -4.60 -3.92
N PHE A 138 -9.88 -3.66 -4.85
CA PHE A 138 -10.46 -2.32 -4.79
C PHE A 138 -11.89 -2.23 -5.34
N ASP A 139 -12.20 -2.90 -6.44
CA ASP A 139 -13.51 -2.79 -7.12
C ASP A 139 -14.16 -4.13 -7.50
N GLY A 140 -13.61 -5.23 -7.05
CA GLY A 140 -14.15 -6.58 -7.32
C GLY A 140 -14.15 -7.01 -8.79
N SER A 141 -13.63 -6.19 -9.70
CA SER A 141 -13.77 -6.41 -11.15
C SER A 141 -12.55 -7.03 -11.83
N LYS A 142 -11.41 -7.18 -11.14
CA LYS A 142 -10.16 -7.50 -11.85
C LYS A 142 -9.47 -8.81 -11.48
N TYR A 143 -9.66 -9.31 -10.29
CA TYR A 143 -9.09 -10.58 -9.87
C TYR A 143 -10.13 -11.34 -9.05
N THR A 144 -10.27 -12.62 -9.33
CA THR A 144 -11.24 -13.54 -8.77
C THR A 144 -11.28 -13.56 -7.25
N LYS A 145 -12.43 -13.92 -6.72
CA LYS A 145 -12.85 -14.03 -5.31
C LYS A 145 -11.91 -14.76 -4.33
N ASP A 146 -10.78 -15.29 -4.80
CA ASP A 146 -9.85 -16.08 -3.99
C ASP A 146 -8.80 -15.25 -3.23
N ILE A 147 -8.70 -13.94 -3.49
CA ILE A 147 -7.75 -13.08 -2.77
C ILE A 147 -8.29 -12.62 -1.41
N ASP A 148 -9.61 -12.62 -1.22
CA ASP A 148 -10.21 -12.34 0.10
C ASP A 148 -9.76 -13.35 1.18
N SER A 149 -9.31 -14.54 0.77
CA SER A 149 -8.77 -15.56 1.69
C SER A 149 -7.29 -15.35 2.03
N ALA A 150 -6.55 -14.60 1.22
CA ALA A 150 -5.12 -14.34 1.44
C ALA A 150 -4.87 -13.00 2.19
N TYR A 151 -5.83 -12.08 2.16
CA TYR A 151 -5.75 -10.80 2.85
C TYR A 151 -6.58 -10.83 4.14
N ILE A 152 -5.91 -11.04 5.26
CA ILE A 152 -6.54 -10.94 6.57
C ILE A 152 -6.58 -9.45 6.95
N ASP A 153 -7.77 -8.82 6.86
CA ASP A 153 -8.00 -7.50 7.43
C ASP A 153 -7.94 -7.60 8.95
N THR A 154 -6.74 -7.44 9.49
CA THR A 154 -6.48 -7.56 10.93
C THR A 154 -7.25 -6.53 11.73
N ASP A 155 -7.51 -5.33 11.19
CA ASP A 155 -8.25 -4.28 11.90
C ASP A 155 -9.74 -4.61 12.00
N LYS A 156 -10.32 -5.14 10.91
CA LYS A 156 -11.71 -5.63 10.92
C LYS A 156 -11.84 -6.84 11.85
N MET A 157 -10.92 -7.80 11.73
CA MET A 157 -10.91 -8.98 12.58
C MET A 157 -10.75 -8.62 14.06
N LEU A 158 -9.90 -7.65 14.41
CA LEU A 158 -9.70 -7.20 15.78
C LEU A 158 -10.95 -6.46 16.33
N LYS A 159 -11.62 -5.66 15.52
CA LYS A 159 -12.89 -5.02 15.89
C LYS A 159 -13.98 -6.06 16.19
N GLU A 160 -14.14 -7.05 15.30
CA GLU A 160 -15.10 -8.14 15.48
C GLU A 160 -14.77 -8.98 16.73
N ALA A 161 -13.49 -9.32 16.91
CA ALA A 161 -13.00 -10.02 18.09
C ALA A 161 -13.28 -9.24 19.37
N THR A 162 -13.01 -7.93 19.37
CA THR A 162 -13.25 -7.05 20.52
C THR A 162 -14.71 -7.00 20.90
N ILE A 163 -15.63 -6.87 19.93
CA ILE A 163 -17.07 -6.89 20.16
C ILE A 163 -17.47 -8.23 20.79
N LYS A 164 -16.99 -9.33 20.22
CA LYS A 164 -17.31 -10.68 20.70
C LYS A 164 -16.78 -10.95 22.12
N LEU A 165 -15.55 -10.56 22.41
CA LEU A 165 -14.95 -10.70 23.74
C LEU A 165 -15.72 -9.87 24.79
N ASN A 166 -16.15 -8.65 24.43
CA ASN A 166 -16.93 -7.80 25.33
C ASN A 166 -18.36 -8.31 25.57
N SER A 167 -18.89 -9.20 24.74
CA SER A 167 -20.19 -9.85 24.95
C SER A 167 -20.13 -11.04 25.90
N ALA A 168 -18.95 -11.47 26.33
CA ALA A 168 -18.80 -12.59 27.26
C ALA A 168 -19.35 -12.22 28.66
N THR A 169 -20.19 -13.08 29.18
CA THR A 169 -20.81 -12.95 30.50
C THR A 169 -20.12 -13.78 31.58
N SER A 170 -19.25 -14.69 31.19
CA SER A 170 -18.46 -15.55 32.08
C SER A 170 -17.01 -15.71 31.61
N LEU A 171 -16.12 -16.13 32.52
CA LEU A 171 -14.73 -16.43 32.20
C LEU A 171 -14.60 -17.61 31.22
N GLU A 172 -15.51 -18.57 31.28
CA GLU A 172 -15.53 -19.73 30.38
C GLU A 172 -15.90 -19.33 28.96
N GLU A 173 -16.92 -18.49 28.79
CA GLU A 173 -17.27 -17.89 27.50
C GLU A 173 -16.13 -17.07 26.94
N LEU A 174 -15.50 -16.21 27.75
CA LEU A 174 -14.37 -15.39 27.36
C LEU A 174 -13.20 -16.21 26.81
N GLN A 175 -12.86 -17.31 27.50
CA GLN A 175 -11.81 -18.25 27.06
C GLN A 175 -12.19 -18.94 25.76
N THR A 176 -13.45 -19.33 25.61
CA THR A 176 -13.96 -19.98 24.39
C THR A 176 -13.89 -19.03 23.21
N PHE A 177 -14.27 -17.78 23.39
CA PHE A 177 -14.19 -16.75 22.34
C PHE A 177 -12.73 -16.45 21.97
N ALA A 178 -11.84 -16.29 22.95
CA ALA A 178 -10.42 -16.04 22.69
C ALA A 178 -9.72 -17.19 21.93
N LYS A 179 -10.06 -18.45 22.23
CA LYS A 179 -9.51 -19.62 21.55
C LYS A 179 -9.82 -19.65 20.05
N GLN A 180 -10.92 -19.04 19.59
CA GLN A 180 -11.28 -19.00 18.17
C GLN A 180 -10.29 -18.21 17.33
N TYR A 181 -9.50 -17.34 17.95
CA TYR A 181 -8.47 -16.54 17.30
C TYR A 181 -7.06 -17.12 17.43
N ALA A 182 -6.93 -18.32 18.02
CA ALA A 182 -5.64 -19.00 18.13
C ALA A 182 -5.04 -19.25 16.74
N GLY A 183 -3.78 -18.87 16.55
CA GLY A 183 -3.09 -18.99 15.26
C GLY A 183 -3.39 -17.86 14.25
N THR A 184 -4.22 -16.87 14.61
CA THR A 184 -4.43 -15.68 13.79
C THR A 184 -3.41 -14.57 14.09
N PRO A 185 -3.17 -13.63 13.17
CA PRO A 185 -2.25 -12.51 13.39
C PRO A 185 -2.62 -11.59 14.55
N ILE A 186 -3.89 -11.61 15.01
CA ILE A 186 -4.40 -10.75 16.09
C ILE A 186 -4.43 -11.46 17.46
N PHE A 187 -3.84 -12.66 17.58
CA PHE A 187 -4.02 -13.47 18.79
C PHE A 187 -3.45 -12.82 20.06
N ASP A 188 -2.34 -12.11 19.95
CA ASP A 188 -1.72 -11.45 21.10
C ASP A 188 -2.55 -10.21 21.57
N GLU A 189 -3.13 -9.46 20.64
CA GLU A 189 -4.06 -8.38 20.95
C GLU A 189 -5.34 -8.94 21.59
N VAL A 190 -5.88 -10.01 21.06
CA VAL A 190 -7.05 -10.71 21.63
C VAL A 190 -6.80 -11.18 23.05
N LYS A 191 -5.62 -11.74 23.34
CA LYS A 191 -5.21 -12.12 24.69
C LYS A 191 -5.15 -10.92 25.62
N SER A 192 -4.57 -9.81 25.18
CA SER A 192 -4.46 -8.58 25.98
C SER A 192 -5.83 -8.01 26.33
N ILE A 193 -6.74 -7.98 25.36
CA ILE A 193 -8.14 -7.56 25.57
C ILE A 193 -8.84 -8.53 26.55
N GLY A 194 -8.68 -9.83 26.34
CA GLY A 194 -9.27 -10.86 27.17
C GLY A 194 -8.85 -10.78 28.65
N ILE A 195 -7.57 -10.49 28.93
CA ILE A 195 -7.07 -10.27 30.30
C ILE A 195 -7.78 -9.10 30.97
N ASN A 196 -7.98 -7.99 30.24
CA ASN A 196 -8.64 -6.81 30.79
C ASN A 196 -10.13 -7.06 31.08
N ILE A 197 -10.81 -7.82 30.22
CA ILE A 197 -12.21 -8.20 30.42
C ILE A 197 -12.33 -9.20 31.59
N ALA A 198 -11.39 -10.17 31.69
CA ALA A 198 -11.37 -11.14 32.79
C ALA A 198 -11.26 -10.46 34.18
N LYS A 199 -10.42 -9.41 34.30
CA LYS A 199 -10.35 -8.60 35.56
C LYS A 199 -11.67 -7.96 35.88
N LYS A 200 -12.38 -7.39 34.88
CA LYS A 200 -13.71 -6.79 35.10
C LYS A 200 -14.74 -7.83 35.53
N LEU A 201 -14.76 -9.01 34.92
CA LEU A 201 -15.68 -10.09 35.25
C LEU A 201 -15.43 -10.68 36.66
N LYS A 202 -14.18 -10.62 37.14
CA LYS A 202 -13.83 -11.02 38.52
C LYS A 202 -14.13 -9.97 39.58
N GLY A 203 -14.56 -8.78 39.19
CA GLY A 203 -14.79 -7.67 40.14
C GLY A 203 -13.50 -7.04 40.67
N GLU A 204 -12.35 -7.32 40.08
CA GLU A 204 -11.05 -6.73 40.42
C GLU A 204 -10.93 -5.33 39.75
N ASN A 205 -11.81 -4.42 40.14
CA ASN A 205 -11.65 -3.00 39.78
C ASN A 205 -10.85 -2.33 40.89
N GLN A 206 -9.62 -1.96 40.63
CA GLN A 206 -8.96 -0.85 41.32
C GLN A 206 -9.18 0.44 40.54
#